data_64e9c834148c3e701c772d6882678bcf
#
_entry.id   64e9c834148c3e701c772d6882678bcf
#
_cell.length_a   1.000
_cell.length_b   1.000
_cell.length_c   1.000
_cell.angle_alpha   90.00
_cell.angle_beta   90.00
_cell.angle_gamma   90.00
#
_symmetry.space_group_name_H-M   'P 1'
#
loop_
_entity.id
_entity.type
_entity.pdbx_description
1 polymer ?
#
loop_
_entity_poly.entity_id
_entity_poly.type
_entity_poly.pdbx_seq_one_letter_code
_entity_poly.pdbx_strand_id
1 'polypeptide(L)'
;MAVGIATVLIVVLGLEALVDLALAEGFGKNFSLQNLLGWLTLPFSVLLGLQQEEWQLAGKILGSRFVETEVSAYFSLAAAQVADPAPFSQRSVTILTYALCGFVHFASMGIFIGGLTALVPSRAHDITVMGGRSLWTAFLATVLTGCIAGALVISWTSNEKCLQVETFPRERVMVSRLR
;
A
#
# COMPACT_ATOMS: atom_id res chain seq x y z
N MET A 1 -15.29 -20.29 -4.40
CA MET A 1 -14.76 -18.96 -4.10
C MET A 1 -13.22 -18.94 -4.06
N ALA A 2 -12.54 -19.77 -3.26
CA ALA A 2 -11.06 -19.77 -3.18
C ALA A 2 -10.35 -19.95 -4.55
N VAL A 3 -10.84 -20.87 -5.39
CA VAL A 3 -10.29 -21.11 -6.74
C VAL A 3 -10.41 -19.88 -7.64
N GLY A 4 -11.53 -19.15 -7.58
CA GLY A 4 -11.72 -17.94 -8.38
C GLY A 4 -10.75 -16.82 -7.96
N ILE A 5 -10.53 -16.64 -6.67
CA ILE A 5 -9.57 -15.64 -6.15
C ILE A 5 -8.14 -16.03 -6.58
N ALA A 6 -7.77 -17.30 -6.43
CA ALA A 6 -6.46 -17.80 -6.85
C ALA A 6 -6.23 -17.61 -8.36
N THR A 7 -7.24 -17.87 -9.19
CA THR A 7 -7.14 -17.67 -10.64
C THR A 7 -6.91 -16.20 -11.00
N VAL A 8 -7.66 -15.28 -10.37
CA VAL A 8 -7.48 -13.84 -10.60
C VAL A 8 -6.09 -13.38 -10.16
N LEU A 9 -5.61 -13.82 -9.01
CA LEU A 9 -4.25 -13.50 -8.53
C LEU A 9 -3.17 -14.00 -9.50
N ILE A 10 -3.30 -15.24 -10.01
CA ILE A 10 -2.33 -15.81 -10.97
C ILE A 10 -2.34 -15.00 -12.27
N VAL A 11 -3.52 -14.61 -12.77
CA VAL A 11 -3.62 -13.81 -14.00
C VAL A 11 -3.02 -12.42 -13.81
N VAL A 12 -3.26 -11.75 -12.67
CA VAL A 12 -2.71 -10.42 -12.39
C VAL A 12 -1.20 -10.49 -12.25
N LEU A 13 -0.66 -11.45 -11.49
CA LEU A 13 0.79 -11.65 -11.35
C LEU A 13 1.46 -12.05 -12.66
N GLY A 14 0.79 -12.87 -13.47
CA GLY A 14 1.27 -13.25 -14.80
C GLY A 14 1.32 -12.07 -15.76
N LEU A 15 0.32 -11.21 -15.74
CA LEU A 15 0.29 -9.98 -16.55
C LEU A 15 1.38 -8.99 -16.12
N GLU A 16 1.59 -8.82 -14.81
CA GLU A 16 2.66 -8.00 -14.26
C GLU A 16 4.03 -8.50 -14.73
N ALA A 17 4.28 -9.81 -14.62
CA ALA A 17 5.52 -10.43 -15.06
C ALA A 17 5.76 -10.25 -16.58
N LEU A 18 4.72 -10.32 -17.40
CA LEU A 18 4.81 -10.06 -18.85
C LEU A 18 5.14 -8.60 -19.15
N VAL A 19 4.52 -7.65 -18.43
CA VAL A 19 4.81 -6.22 -18.58
C VAL A 19 6.24 -5.92 -18.14
N ASP A 20 6.70 -6.47 -17.02
CA ASP A 20 8.08 -6.31 -16.54
C ASP A 20 9.09 -6.89 -17.53
N LEU A 21 8.79 -8.05 -18.14
CA LEU A 21 9.63 -8.65 -19.15
C LEU A 21 9.73 -7.76 -20.40
N ALA A 22 8.61 -7.24 -20.87
CA ALA A 22 8.57 -6.33 -22.02
C ALA A 22 9.31 -5.00 -21.76
N LEU A 23 9.20 -4.46 -20.54
CA LEU A 23 9.93 -3.26 -20.13
C LEU A 23 11.44 -3.54 -20.01
N ALA A 24 11.82 -4.70 -19.49
CA ALA A 24 13.21 -5.13 -19.35
C ALA A 24 13.88 -5.32 -20.72
N GLU A 25 13.17 -5.81 -21.74
CA GLU A 25 13.67 -5.94 -23.11
C GLU A 25 13.78 -4.58 -23.81
N GLY A 26 12.83 -3.65 -23.56
CA GLY A 26 12.80 -2.34 -24.21
C GLY A 26 13.73 -1.28 -23.59
N PHE A 27 13.85 -1.26 -22.27
CA PHE A 27 14.53 -0.19 -21.51
C PHE A 27 15.68 -0.67 -20.62
N GLY A 28 15.95 -1.97 -20.55
CA GLY A 28 17.03 -2.57 -19.77
C GLY A 28 16.55 -3.23 -18.47
N LYS A 29 17.38 -4.18 -17.96
CA LYS A 29 17.05 -5.10 -16.86
C LYS A 29 16.68 -4.45 -15.51
N ASN A 30 16.89 -3.15 -15.35
CA ASN A 30 16.55 -2.42 -14.12
C ASN A 30 15.22 -1.66 -14.20
N PHE A 31 14.50 -1.76 -15.32
CA PHE A 31 13.24 -1.07 -15.54
C PHE A 31 12.09 -2.03 -15.23
N SER A 32 11.59 -2.00 -14.01
CA SER A 32 10.40 -2.70 -13.57
C SER A 32 9.24 -1.72 -13.44
N LEU A 33 8.03 -2.17 -13.72
CA LEU A 33 6.79 -1.39 -13.52
C LEU A 33 6.67 -0.89 -12.08
N GLN A 34 7.04 -1.72 -11.11
CA GLN A 34 7.07 -1.34 -9.69
C GLN A 34 8.05 -0.19 -9.41
N ASN A 35 9.23 -0.18 -10.04
CA ASN A 35 10.19 0.91 -9.87
C ASN A 35 9.68 2.21 -10.48
N LEU A 36 9.04 2.15 -11.64
CA LEU A 36 8.45 3.31 -12.31
C LEU A 36 7.31 3.91 -11.47
N LEU A 37 6.39 3.07 -11.01
CA LEU A 37 5.29 3.48 -10.15
C LEU A 37 5.80 3.95 -8.79
N GLY A 38 6.82 3.30 -8.23
CA GLY A 38 7.48 3.71 -7.00
C GLY A 38 8.10 5.12 -7.13
N TRP A 39 8.69 5.44 -8.28
CA TRP A 39 9.21 6.77 -8.52
C TRP A 39 8.10 7.83 -8.67
N LEU A 40 7.01 7.47 -9.34
CA LEU A 40 5.82 8.34 -9.47
C LEU A 40 5.15 8.62 -8.12
N THR A 41 5.14 7.63 -7.21
CA THR A 41 4.53 7.77 -5.87
C THR A 41 5.48 8.30 -4.80
N LEU A 42 6.76 8.46 -5.12
CA LEU A 42 7.78 8.99 -4.20
C LEU A 42 7.40 10.35 -3.59
N PRO A 43 6.87 11.35 -4.32
CA PRO A 43 6.46 12.61 -3.73
C PRO A 43 5.36 12.44 -2.68
N PHE A 44 4.50 11.43 -2.82
CA PHE A 44 3.47 11.14 -1.84
C PHE A 44 4.03 10.51 -0.56
N SER A 45 5.12 9.73 -0.63
CA SER A 45 5.80 9.21 0.56
C SER A 45 6.44 10.34 1.37
N VAL A 46 6.94 11.40 0.70
CA VAL A 46 7.41 12.62 1.36
C VAL A 46 6.25 13.38 2.02
N LEU A 47 5.12 13.51 1.31
CA LEU A 47 3.92 14.18 1.84
C LEU A 47 3.35 13.48 3.08
N LEU A 48 3.44 12.15 3.15
CA LEU A 48 3.04 11.35 4.30
C LEU A 48 3.91 11.61 5.55
N GLY A 49 5.02 12.34 5.42
CA GLY A 49 5.91 12.67 6.51
C GLY A 49 6.71 11.48 7.03
N LEU A 50 7.07 10.56 6.14
CA LEU A 50 7.95 9.43 6.42
C LEU A 50 9.41 9.90 6.54
N GLN A 51 10.27 9.07 7.14
CA GLN A 51 11.71 9.37 7.24
C GLN A 51 12.37 9.24 5.86
N GLN A 52 13.43 10.02 5.65
CA GLN A 52 14.09 10.11 4.35
C GLN A 52 14.63 8.75 3.84
N GLU A 53 15.09 7.91 4.77
CA GLU A 53 15.60 6.57 4.46
C GLU A 53 14.49 5.60 4.01
N GLU A 54 13.26 5.86 4.42
CA GLU A 54 12.09 5.02 4.15
C GLU A 54 11.39 5.37 2.83
N TRP A 55 11.64 6.55 2.23
CA TRP A 55 10.88 7.08 1.10
C TRP A 55 10.86 6.16 -0.11
N GLN A 56 12.01 5.59 -0.48
CA GLN A 56 12.12 4.75 -1.67
C GLN A 56 11.33 3.46 -1.52
N LEU A 57 11.42 2.81 -0.36
CA LEU A 57 10.71 1.57 -0.10
C LEU A 57 9.20 1.82 0.07
N ALA A 58 8.83 2.88 0.78
CA ALA A 58 7.44 3.31 0.92
C ALA A 58 6.82 3.66 -0.44
N GLY A 59 7.55 4.39 -1.29
CA GLY A 59 7.13 4.70 -2.66
C GLY A 59 6.87 3.43 -3.48
N LYS A 60 7.74 2.44 -3.41
CA LYS A 60 7.53 1.15 -4.10
C LYS A 60 6.26 0.44 -3.62
N ILE A 61 6.04 0.36 -2.32
CA ILE A 61 4.85 -0.27 -1.73
C ILE A 61 3.57 0.52 -2.09
N LEU A 62 3.62 1.86 -2.08
CA LEU A 62 2.50 2.69 -2.52
C LEU A 62 2.25 2.58 -4.03
N GLY A 63 3.30 2.41 -4.82
CA GLY A 63 3.22 2.26 -6.28
C GLY A 63 2.69 0.90 -6.69
N SER A 64 3.13 -0.18 -6.05
CA SER A 64 2.71 -1.54 -6.39
C SER A 64 1.19 -1.73 -6.29
N ARG A 65 0.52 -1.03 -5.39
CA ARG A 65 -0.94 -1.11 -5.20
C ARG A 65 -1.78 -0.68 -6.42
N PHE A 66 -1.22 0.02 -7.40
CA PHE A 66 -1.95 0.33 -8.64
C PHE A 66 -2.12 -0.91 -9.51
N VAL A 67 -1.16 -1.83 -9.47
CA VAL A 67 -1.13 -3.06 -10.26
C VAL A 67 -1.57 -4.26 -9.43
N GLU A 68 -0.97 -4.40 -8.27
CA GLU A 68 -1.28 -5.44 -7.30
C GLU A 68 -2.56 -5.12 -6.51
N THR A 69 -3.06 -6.14 -5.81
CA THR A 69 -4.14 -5.95 -4.84
C THR A 69 -3.59 -5.31 -3.56
N GLU A 70 -4.44 -4.65 -2.80
CA GLU A 70 -4.06 -4.14 -1.48
C GLU A 70 -3.53 -5.22 -0.54
N VAL A 71 -4.03 -6.45 -0.66
CA VAL A 71 -3.57 -7.59 0.13
C VAL A 71 -2.08 -7.88 -0.12
N SER A 72 -1.65 -7.84 -1.38
CA SER A 72 -0.24 -8.00 -1.77
C SER A 72 0.63 -6.87 -1.20
N ALA A 73 0.16 -5.62 -1.27
CA ALA A 73 0.87 -4.48 -0.69
C ALA A 73 1.03 -4.60 0.83
N TYR A 74 0.01 -5.11 1.55
CA TYR A 74 0.11 -5.41 2.99
C TYR A 74 1.10 -6.53 3.28
N PHE A 75 1.14 -7.59 2.47
CA PHE A 75 2.15 -8.64 2.60
C PHE A 75 3.56 -8.10 2.39
N SER A 76 3.76 -7.22 1.41
CA SER A 76 5.03 -6.55 1.15
C SER A 76 5.46 -5.67 2.32
N LEU A 77 4.52 -4.93 2.93
CA LEU A 77 4.77 -4.13 4.13
C LEU A 77 5.13 -5.03 5.33
N ALA A 78 4.39 -6.12 5.54
CA ALA A 78 4.65 -7.08 6.61
C ALA A 78 6.00 -7.79 6.43
N ALA A 79 6.31 -8.23 5.21
CA ALA A 79 7.59 -8.85 4.89
C ALA A 79 8.77 -7.90 5.13
N ALA A 80 8.62 -6.62 4.78
CA ALA A 80 9.63 -5.61 5.07
C ALA A 80 9.86 -5.44 6.58
N GLN A 81 8.82 -5.57 7.41
CA GLN A 81 8.93 -5.44 8.86
C GLN A 81 9.60 -6.65 9.55
N VAL A 82 9.58 -7.82 8.93
CA VAL A 82 10.27 -9.03 9.44
C VAL A 82 11.77 -8.97 9.16
N ALA A 83 12.23 -8.10 8.25
CA ALA A 83 13.65 -7.93 7.99
C ALA A 83 14.37 -7.32 9.22
N ASP A 84 15.60 -7.76 9.46
CA ASP A 84 16.43 -7.26 10.55
C ASP A 84 17.67 -6.54 9.97
N PRO A 85 17.81 -5.21 10.13
CA PRO A 85 16.91 -4.29 10.85
C PRO A 85 15.63 -3.98 10.06
N ALA A 86 14.52 -3.78 10.78
CA ALA A 86 13.25 -3.38 10.16
C ALA A 86 13.38 -1.98 9.53
N PRO A 87 13.04 -1.84 8.22
CA PRO A 87 13.29 -0.59 7.50
C PRO A 87 12.33 0.54 7.86
N PHE A 88 11.17 0.23 8.47
CA PHE A 88 10.16 1.22 8.83
C PHE A 88 10.04 1.40 10.34
N SER A 89 9.90 2.63 10.77
CA SER A 89 9.54 2.97 12.13
C SER A 89 8.09 2.57 12.43
N GLN A 90 7.75 2.33 13.69
CA GLN A 90 6.38 1.97 14.10
C GLN A 90 5.34 3.01 13.66
N ARG A 91 5.71 4.29 13.65
CA ARG A 91 4.89 5.38 13.13
C ARG A 91 4.66 5.24 11.63
N SER A 92 5.73 4.98 10.88
CA SER A 92 5.66 4.83 9.42
C SER A 92 4.83 3.63 9.00
N VAL A 93 4.90 2.52 9.73
CA VAL A 93 4.02 1.35 9.54
C VAL A 93 2.57 1.74 9.70
N THR A 94 2.23 2.48 10.75
CA THR A 94 0.84 2.92 10.98
C THR A 94 0.38 3.82 9.83
N ILE A 95 1.16 4.81 9.43
CA ILE A 95 0.83 5.70 8.31
C ILE A 95 0.60 4.91 7.02
N LEU A 96 1.52 4.01 6.68
CA LEU A 96 1.42 3.18 5.47
C LEU A 96 0.22 2.25 5.52
N THR A 97 -0.09 1.67 6.68
CA THR A 97 -1.27 0.82 6.86
C THR A 97 -2.55 1.57 6.50
N TYR A 98 -2.72 2.80 6.97
CA TYR A 98 -3.89 3.61 6.62
C TYR A 98 -3.83 4.13 5.18
N ALA A 99 -2.65 4.50 4.67
CA ALA A 99 -2.48 4.91 3.29
C ALA A 99 -2.77 3.78 2.29
N LEU A 100 -2.51 2.52 2.65
CA LEU A 100 -2.79 1.34 1.83
C LEU A 100 -4.27 0.89 1.91
N CYS A 101 -5.05 1.39 2.86
CA CYS A 101 -6.45 1.00 3.06
C CYS A 101 -7.34 1.60 1.98
N GLY A 102 -7.60 0.87 0.91
CA GLY A 102 -8.55 1.27 -0.14
C GLY A 102 -8.30 0.60 -1.48
N PHE A 103 -9.39 0.40 -2.23
CA PHE A 103 -9.36 -0.25 -3.55
C PHE A 103 -8.84 0.69 -4.63
N VAL A 104 -7.52 0.84 -4.74
CA VAL A 104 -6.87 1.73 -5.72
C VAL A 104 -5.99 0.91 -6.66
N HIS A 105 -6.59 -0.01 -7.40
CA HIS A 105 -5.89 -0.79 -8.42
C HIS A 105 -6.71 -0.88 -9.72
N PHE A 106 -6.01 -1.05 -10.83
CA PHE A 106 -6.64 -1.08 -12.16
C PHE A 106 -7.68 -2.20 -12.29
N ALA A 107 -7.47 -3.35 -11.65
CA ALA A 107 -8.43 -4.45 -11.69
C ALA A 107 -9.76 -4.09 -11.02
N SER A 108 -9.75 -3.42 -9.85
CA SER A 108 -10.98 -2.97 -9.19
C SER A 108 -11.71 -1.93 -10.03
N MET A 109 -10.98 -1.00 -10.64
CA MET A 109 -11.57 -0.03 -11.56
C MET A 109 -12.28 -0.73 -12.73
N GLY A 110 -11.63 -1.74 -13.33
CA GLY A 110 -12.23 -2.53 -14.42
C GLY A 110 -13.50 -3.26 -13.99
N ILE A 111 -13.51 -3.86 -12.80
CA ILE A 111 -14.70 -4.53 -12.23
C ILE A 111 -15.83 -3.53 -12.00
N PHE A 112 -15.54 -2.36 -11.43
CA PHE A 112 -16.55 -1.31 -11.20
C PHE A 112 -17.13 -0.76 -12.51
N ILE A 113 -16.28 -0.43 -13.48
CA ILE A 113 -16.72 0.05 -14.80
C ILE A 113 -17.58 -1.02 -15.49
N GLY A 114 -17.12 -2.28 -15.51
CA GLY A 114 -17.85 -3.39 -16.10
C GLY A 114 -19.20 -3.61 -15.44
N GLY A 115 -19.28 -3.60 -14.12
CA GLY A 115 -20.52 -3.73 -13.38
C GLY A 115 -21.50 -2.57 -13.63
N LEU A 116 -21.03 -1.33 -13.58
CA LEU A 116 -21.87 -0.17 -13.80
C LEU A 116 -22.35 -0.05 -15.26
N THR A 117 -21.51 -0.39 -16.23
CA THR A 117 -21.90 -0.39 -17.65
C THR A 117 -22.91 -1.48 -17.97
N ALA A 118 -22.84 -2.61 -17.27
CA ALA A 118 -23.86 -3.67 -17.39
C ALA A 118 -25.22 -3.23 -16.85
N LEU A 119 -25.24 -2.40 -15.79
CA LEU A 119 -26.48 -1.86 -15.19
C LEU A 119 -27.05 -0.70 -16.01
N VAL A 120 -26.21 0.16 -16.58
CA VAL A 120 -26.62 1.35 -17.31
C VAL A 120 -25.86 1.44 -18.64
N PRO A 121 -26.20 0.61 -19.65
CA PRO A 121 -25.48 0.56 -20.93
C PRO A 121 -25.50 1.89 -21.70
N SER A 122 -26.56 2.69 -21.53
CA SER A 122 -26.74 3.99 -22.18
C SER A 122 -25.69 5.03 -21.77
N ARG A 123 -25.01 4.84 -20.65
CA ARG A 123 -23.96 5.75 -20.13
C ARG A 123 -22.57 5.10 -20.04
N ALA A 124 -22.36 4.02 -20.77
CA ALA A 124 -21.08 3.28 -20.74
C ALA A 124 -19.85 4.17 -21.03
N HIS A 125 -19.97 5.08 -21.98
CA HIS A 125 -18.91 6.02 -22.32
C HIS A 125 -18.56 6.96 -21.15
N ASP A 126 -19.55 7.57 -20.53
CA ASP A 126 -19.36 8.49 -19.41
C ASP A 126 -18.71 7.78 -18.20
N ILE A 127 -19.19 6.58 -17.88
CA ILE A 127 -18.68 5.74 -16.80
C ILE A 127 -17.19 5.40 -17.03
N THR A 128 -16.83 5.04 -18.26
CA THR A 128 -15.43 4.69 -18.61
C THR A 128 -14.50 5.90 -18.47
N VAL A 129 -14.92 7.07 -18.95
CA VAL A 129 -14.13 8.31 -18.85
C VAL A 129 -13.94 8.74 -17.40
N MET A 130 -14.96 8.56 -16.57
CA MET A 130 -14.90 8.89 -15.14
C MET A 130 -14.02 7.91 -14.34
N GLY A 131 -13.85 6.67 -14.80
CA GLY A 131 -13.12 5.63 -14.09
C GLY A 131 -11.68 6.03 -13.76
N GLY A 132 -10.93 6.55 -14.73
CA GLY A 132 -9.55 7.01 -14.51
C GLY A 132 -9.44 8.15 -13.50
N ARG A 133 -10.39 9.09 -13.53
CA ARG A 133 -10.46 10.20 -12.56
C ARG A 133 -10.78 9.69 -11.17
N SER A 134 -11.68 8.72 -11.06
CA SER A 134 -12.05 8.08 -9.80
C SER A 134 -10.86 7.36 -9.15
N LEU A 135 -10.02 6.69 -9.94
CA LEU A 135 -8.83 6.02 -9.44
C LEU A 135 -7.85 7.02 -8.77
N TRP A 136 -7.58 8.14 -9.44
CA TRP A 136 -6.74 9.21 -8.87
C TRP A 136 -7.34 9.81 -7.60
N THR A 137 -8.63 10.08 -7.61
CA THR A 137 -9.32 10.64 -6.42
C THR A 137 -9.27 9.66 -5.26
N ALA A 138 -9.48 8.37 -5.51
CA ALA A 138 -9.38 7.34 -4.50
C ALA A 138 -7.95 7.22 -3.93
N PHE A 139 -6.92 7.32 -4.78
CA PHE A 139 -5.53 7.34 -4.33
C PHE A 139 -5.24 8.54 -3.41
N LEU A 140 -5.62 9.74 -3.82
CA LEU A 140 -5.44 10.94 -3.00
C LEU A 140 -6.20 10.87 -1.67
N ALA A 141 -7.41 10.31 -1.67
CA ALA A 141 -8.19 10.11 -0.46
C ALA A 141 -7.49 9.17 0.54
N THR A 142 -6.90 8.07 0.06
CA THR A 142 -6.16 7.14 0.93
C THR A 142 -4.86 7.74 1.46
N VAL A 143 -4.14 8.52 0.65
CA VAL A 143 -2.96 9.28 1.09
C VAL A 143 -3.35 10.28 2.18
N LEU A 144 -4.46 11.02 2.00
CA LEU A 144 -4.98 11.93 3.00
C LEU A 144 -5.31 11.21 4.31
N THR A 145 -5.93 10.04 4.24
CA THR A 145 -6.22 9.21 5.42
C THR A 145 -4.93 8.83 6.15
N GLY A 146 -3.88 8.45 5.41
CA GLY A 146 -2.55 8.18 5.97
C GLY A 146 -1.94 9.41 6.66
N CYS A 147 -2.07 10.61 6.06
CA CYS A 147 -1.60 11.86 6.68
C CYS A 147 -2.33 12.16 7.99
N ILE A 148 -3.64 11.99 8.04
CA ILE A 148 -4.45 12.19 9.25
C ILE A 148 -4.02 11.18 10.33
N ALA A 149 -3.88 9.90 9.98
CA ALA A 149 -3.40 8.88 10.90
C ALA A 149 -2.01 9.22 11.46
N GLY A 150 -1.10 9.69 10.61
CA GLY A 150 0.23 10.13 11.01
C GLY A 150 0.23 11.32 11.98
N ALA A 151 -0.66 12.28 11.77
CA ALA A 151 -0.83 13.43 12.66
C ALA A 151 -1.40 13.00 14.03
N LEU A 152 -2.36 12.09 14.05
CA LEU A 152 -2.95 11.56 15.29
C LEU A 152 -1.95 10.75 16.09
N VAL A 153 -1.13 9.91 15.44
CA VAL A 153 -0.09 9.11 16.12
C VAL A 153 0.96 10.01 16.78
N ILE A 154 1.34 11.14 16.17
CA ILE A 154 2.25 12.10 16.81
C ILE A 154 1.62 12.67 18.07
N SER A 155 0.35 13.05 18.02
CA SER A 155 -0.37 13.60 19.16
C SER A 155 -0.47 12.58 20.31
N TRP A 156 -0.69 11.29 19.98
CA TRP A 156 -0.80 10.23 20.96
C TRP A 156 0.52 9.90 21.64
N THR A 157 1.61 9.78 20.88
CA THR A 157 2.95 9.52 21.46
C THR A 157 3.47 10.70 22.28
N SER A 158 3.08 11.93 21.98
CA SER A 158 3.38 13.09 22.83
C SER A 158 2.61 13.03 24.15
N ASN A 159 1.36 12.55 24.13
CA ASN A 159 0.54 12.43 25.34
C ASN A 159 0.96 11.25 26.22
N GLU A 160 1.41 10.13 25.63
CA GLU A 160 1.96 9.01 26.40
C GLU A 160 3.27 9.35 27.10
N LYS A 161 4.13 10.18 26.50
CA LYS A 161 5.32 10.68 27.17
C LYS A 161 4.99 11.54 28.40
N CYS A 162 3.83 12.18 28.42
CA CYS A 162 3.31 12.88 29.60
C CYS A 162 2.64 11.94 30.62
N LEU A 163 2.15 10.77 30.19
CA LEU A 163 1.45 9.80 31.03
C LEU A 163 2.35 8.64 31.51
N GLN A 164 3.57 8.49 30.97
CA GLN A 164 4.57 7.53 31.47
C GLN A 164 5.35 8.02 32.68
N VAL A 165 4.72 8.82 33.52
CA VAL A 165 5.04 8.88 34.95
C VAL A 165 3.99 8.02 35.64
N GLU A 166 4.41 6.81 35.98
CA GLU A 166 3.74 5.79 36.78
C GLU A 166 3.04 4.63 36.04
N THR A 167 3.61 3.49 36.39
CA THR A 167 2.99 2.18 36.54
C THR A 167 2.65 1.35 35.30
N PHE A 168 3.66 0.63 34.80
CA PHE A 168 3.46 -0.82 34.69
C PHE A 168 4.83 -1.53 34.80
N PRO A 169 5.08 -2.33 35.84
CA PRO A 169 6.25 -3.19 35.87
C PRO A 169 6.07 -4.21 34.73
N ARG A 170 6.99 -4.19 33.77
CA ARG A 170 7.15 -5.31 32.84
C ARG A 170 7.34 -6.56 33.69
N GLU A 171 6.29 -7.32 33.88
CA GLU A 171 6.44 -8.71 34.30
C GLU A 171 7.35 -9.37 33.28
N ARG A 172 8.58 -9.62 33.71
CA ARG A 172 9.49 -10.56 33.07
C ARG A 172 8.74 -11.88 33.00
N VAL A 173 8.12 -12.15 31.85
CA VAL A 173 7.58 -13.46 31.55
C VAL A 173 8.71 -14.45 31.71
N MET A 174 8.56 -15.20 32.73
CA MET A 174 9.34 -16.29 33.27
C MET A 174 9.65 -17.32 32.18
N VAL A 175 10.78 -17.17 31.47
CA VAL A 175 11.40 -18.24 30.68
C VAL A 175 12.60 -18.80 31.44
N SER A 176 12.44 -19.08 32.71
CA SER A 176 13.50 -19.73 33.50
C SER A 176 12.95 -20.80 34.43
N ARG A 177 12.05 -21.66 33.97
CA ARG A 177 11.78 -22.95 34.65
C ARG A 177 11.44 -24.01 33.60
N LEU A 178 12.42 -24.48 32.88
CA LEU A 178 12.53 -25.85 32.39
C LEU A 178 14.02 -26.10 32.14
N ARG A 179 14.72 -26.36 33.24
CA ARG A 179 15.89 -27.20 33.33
C ARG A 179 15.67 -28.20 34.44
#